data_d89830b6a88af4f7b17f1e7d15428db8
#
_entry.id   d89830b6a88af4f7b17f1e7d15428db8
#
_cell.length_a   1.000
_cell.length_b   1.000
_cell.length_c   1.000
_cell.angle_alpha   90.00
_cell.angle_beta   90.00
_cell.angle_gamma   90.00
#
_symmetry.space_group_name_H-M   'P 1'
#
loop_
_entity.id
_entity.type
_entity.pdbx_description
1 polymer ?
#
loop_
_entity_poly.entity_id
_entity_poly.type
_entity_poly.pdbx_seq_one_letter_code
_entity_poly.pdbx_strand_id
1 'polypeptide(L)'
;MEFADFFEDSWDPCLRAVVAVVGSPQLAEDQVAEAFARAFASWRKVGRHPAPRAWVVRTALNTGASWWHRRSRELPLADHDITAPGDPGDGVSAALLAALRRLPARQREVIALRVFLDLDIETIARQLGIAPATVRVHLSRAVAALRQLVPTKTMEVDQ
;
A
#
# COMPACT_ATOMS: atom_id res chain seq x y z
N MET A 1 13.68 20.30 -2.42
CA MET A 1 14.08 18.88 -2.36
C MET A 1 14.30 18.37 -3.78
N GLU A 2 15.44 17.79 -4.00
CA GLU A 2 15.77 17.17 -5.28
C GLU A 2 15.06 15.82 -5.41
N PHE A 3 14.72 15.42 -6.64
CA PHE A 3 14.08 14.15 -6.89
C PHE A 3 14.88 12.96 -6.36
N ALA A 4 16.21 12.98 -6.50
CA ALA A 4 17.06 11.89 -6.05
C ALA A 4 16.93 11.65 -4.53
N ASP A 5 16.92 12.72 -3.73
CA ASP A 5 16.74 12.62 -2.28
C ASP A 5 15.36 12.06 -1.93
N PHE A 6 14.34 12.54 -2.61
CA PHE A 6 12.98 12.04 -2.43
C PHE A 6 12.87 10.56 -2.78
N PHE A 7 13.49 10.15 -3.89
CA PHE A 7 13.49 8.76 -4.34
C PHE A 7 14.16 7.84 -3.30
N GLU A 8 15.34 8.21 -2.82
CA GLU A 8 16.07 7.43 -1.81
C GLU A 8 15.27 7.28 -0.52
N ASP A 9 14.67 8.36 -0.04
CA ASP A 9 13.92 8.37 1.22
C ASP A 9 12.55 7.71 1.12
N SER A 10 11.98 7.63 -0.08
CA SER A 10 10.58 7.29 -0.27
C SER A 10 10.34 5.93 -0.91
N TRP A 11 11.36 5.33 -1.54
CA TRP A 11 11.21 4.06 -2.23
C TRP A 11 10.68 2.96 -1.30
N ASP A 12 11.35 2.73 -0.17
CA ASP A 12 10.97 1.66 0.76
C ASP A 12 9.57 1.86 1.36
N PRO A 13 9.22 3.02 1.91
CA PRO A 13 7.87 3.23 2.44
C PRO A 13 6.77 3.07 1.37
N CYS A 14 7.00 3.60 0.17
CA CYS A 14 6.03 3.48 -0.92
C CYS A 14 5.89 2.04 -1.40
N LEU A 15 7.00 1.32 -1.51
CA LEU A 15 6.98 -0.10 -1.90
C LEU A 15 6.21 -0.94 -0.88
N ARG A 16 6.46 -0.77 0.41
CA ARG A 16 5.75 -1.49 1.47
C ARG A 16 4.26 -1.22 1.43
N ALA A 17 3.86 0.03 1.24
CA ALA A 17 2.45 0.40 1.15
C ALA A 17 1.77 -0.28 -0.04
N VAL A 18 2.41 -0.28 -1.21
CA VAL A 18 1.86 -0.92 -2.42
C VAL A 18 1.85 -2.44 -2.28
N VAL A 19 2.88 -3.04 -1.72
CA VAL A 19 2.90 -4.50 -1.42
C VAL A 19 1.73 -4.87 -0.51
N ALA A 20 1.47 -4.07 0.51
CA ALA A 20 0.36 -4.31 1.45
C ALA A 20 -1.00 -4.31 0.75
N VAL A 21 -1.19 -3.46 -0.26
CA VAL A 21 -2.45 -3.38 -1.01
C VAL A 21 -2.55 -4.46 -2.09
N VAL A 22 -1.50 -4.63 -2.86
CA VAL A 22 -1.48 -5.51 -4.04
C VAL A 22 -1.23 -6.97 -3.67
N GLY A 23 -0.42 -7.20 -2.65
CA GLY A 23 -0.09 -8.54 -2.15
C GLY A 23 1.01 -9.27 -2.91
N SER A 24 1.55 -8.70 -3.98
CA SER A 24 2.66 -9.25 -4.75
C SER A 24 3.85 -8.30 -4.74
N PRO A 25 4.98 -8.69 -4.13
CA PRO A 25 6.17 -7.84 -4.12
C PRO A 25 6.70 -7.49 -5.51
N GLN A 26 6.67 -8.44 -6.44
CA GLN A 26 7.14 -8.21 -7.81
C GLN A 26 6.26 -7.23 -8.56
N LEU A 27 4.96 -7.41 -8.49
CA LEU A 27 4.00 -6.52 -9.12
C LEU A 27 4.06 -5.12 -8.50
N ALA A 28 4.16 -5.03 -7.18
CA ALA A 28 4.30 -3.77 -6.48
C ALA A 28 5.56 -3.02 -6.90
N GLU A 29 6.68 -3.71 -7.01
CA GLU A 29 7.94 -3.10 -7.45
C GLU A 29 7.81 -2.48 -8.84
N ASP A 30 7.21 -3.17 -9.79
CA ASP A 30 6.97 -2.65 -11.14
C ASP A 30 6.07 -1.42 -11.11
N GLN A 31 5.00 -1.47 -10.33
CA GLN A 31 4.06 -0.35 -10.21
C GLN A 31 4.69 0.87 -9.53
N VAL A 32 5.48 0.65 -8.51
CA VAL A 32 6.17 1.73 -7.79
C VAL A 32 7.25 2.35 -8.67
N ALA A 33 8.01 1.54 -9.40
CA ALA A 33 9.00 2.03 -10.36
C ALA A 33 8.36 2.92 -11.43
N GLU A 34 7.23 2.50 -11.99
CA GLU A 34 6.46 3.30 -12.95
C GLU A 34 5.97 4.61 -12.32
N ALA A 35 5.46 4.55 -11.10
CA ALA A 35 4.97 5.73 -10.40
C ALA A 35 6.10 6.74 -10.13
N PHE A 36 7.29 6.28 -9.73
CA PHE A 36 8.44 7.16 -9.57
C PHE A 36 8.93 7.74 -10.90
N ALA A 37 8.89 6.98 -11.98
CA ALA A 37 9.21 7.51 -13.31
C ALA A 37 8.27 8.65 -13.71
N ARG A 38 6.98 8.51 -13.43
CA ARG A 38 5.98 9.57 -13.65
C ARG A 38 6.20 10.76 -12.72
N ALA A 39 6.56 10.51 -11.48
CA ALA A 39 6.90 11.57 -10.53
C ALA A 39 8.11 12.37 -11.01
N PHE A 40 9.13 11.71 -11.52
CA PHE A 40 10.30 12.36 -12.12
C PHE A 40 9.91 13.25 -13.29
N ALA A 41 9.11 12.74 -14.20
CA ALA A 41 8.64 13.49 -15.38
C ALA A 41 7.82 14.73 -15.01
N SER A 42 7.14 14.71 -13.85
CA SER A 42 6.29 15.79 -13.36
C SER A 42 6.81 16.38 -12.05
N TRP A 43 8.12 16.34 -11.81
CA TRP A 43 8.69 16.66 -10.50
C TRP A 43 8.38 18.08 -10.03
N ARG A 44 8.28 19.04 -10.93
CA ARG A 44 7.88 20.41 -10.56
C ARG A 44 6.53 20.45 -9.83
N LYS A 45 5.60 19.61 -10.27
CA LYS A 45 4.25 19.49 -9.68
C LYS A 45 4.28 18.58 -8.46
N VAL A 46 4.85 17.39 -8.59
CA VAL A 46 4.86 16.36 -7.55
C VAL A 46 5.66 16.80 -6.33
N GLY A 47 6.81 17.44 -6.53
CA GLY A 47 7.65 17.95 -5.45
C GLY A 47 6.98 19.04 -4.61
N ARG A 48 5.96 19.69 -5.12
CA ARG A 48 5.15 20.70 -4.42
C ARG A 48 3.86 20.13 -3.83
N HIS A 49 3.57 18.87 -4.09
CA HIS A 49 2.38 18.22 -3.55
C HIS A 49 2.48 18.15 -2.02
N PRO A 50 1.38 18.37 -1.27
CA PRO A 50 1.39 18.29 0.19
C PRO A 50 1.82 16.93 0.75
N ALA A 51 1.59 15.86 -0.02
CA ALA A 51 1.94 14.50 0.35
C ALA A 51 2.51 13.75 -0.86
N PRO A 52 3.78 14.00 -1.23
CA PRO A 52 4.37 13.40 -2.44
C PRO A 52 4.39 11.87 -2.43
N ARG A 53 4.66 11.26 -1.28
CA ARG A 53 4.62 9.79 -1.13
C ARG A 53 3.23 9.23 -1.38
N ALA A 54 2.20 9.90 -0.89
CA ALA A 54 0.81 9.50 -1.15
C ALA A 54 0.48 9.60 -2.64
N TRP A 55 0.98 10.63 -3.32
CA TRP A 55 0.85 10.77 -4.76
C TRP A 55 1.48 9.57 -5.51
N VAL A 56 2.68 9.17 -5.11
CA VAL A 56 3.38 8.02 -5.70
C VAL A 56 2.61 6.72 -5.48
N VAL A 57 2.20 6.44 -4.25
CA VAL A 57 1.44 5.23 -3.93
C VAL A 57 0.12 5.20 -4.70
N ARG A 58 -0.61 6.29 -4.73
CA ARG A 58 -1.86 6.37 -5.46
C ARG A 58 -1.66 6.18 -6.96
N THR A 59 -0.63 6.76 -7.54
CA THR A 59 -0.27 6.58 -8.95
C THR A 59 0.07 5.12 -9.23
N ALA A 60 0.85 4.48 -8.37
CA ALA A 60 1.19 3.07 -8.48
C ALA A 60 -0.07 2.19 -8.46
N LEU A 61 -0.96 2.42 -7.52
CA LEU A 61 -2.20 1.66 -7.38
C LEU A 61 -3.14 1.88 -8.57
N ASN A 62 -3.27 3.10 -9.07
CA ASN A 62 -4.13 3.41 -10.22
C ASN A 62 -3.60 2.76 -11.50
N THR A 63 -2.30 2.79 -11.72
CA THR A 63 -1.65 2.11 -12.84
C THR A 63 -1.85 0.61 -12.75
N GLY A 64 -1.67 0.06 -11.57
CA GLY A 64 -1.86 -1.36 -11.30
C GLY A 64 -3.31 -1.80 -11.42
N ALA A 65 -4.27 -0.99 -10.98
CA ALA A 65 -5.68 -1.29 -11.10
C ALA A 65 -6.10 -1.46 -12.56
N SER A 66 -5.63 -0.57 -13.44
CA SER A 66 -5.89 -0.66 -14.88
C SER A 66 -5.34 -1.95 -15.49
N TRP A 67 -4.13 -2.33 -15.12
CA TRP A 67 -3.48 -3.56 -15.55
C TRP A 67 -4.15 -4.80 -14.96
N TRP A 68 -4.51 -4.75 -13.68
CA TRP A 68 -5.20 -5.82 -12.95
C TRP A 68 -6.58 -6.09 -13.54
N HIS A 69 -7.34 -5.05 -13.89
CA HIS A 69 -8.63 -5.20 -14.57
C HIS A 69 -8.50 -5.85 -15.93
N ARG A 70 -7.48 -5.54 -16.70
CA ARG A 70 -7.21 -6.21 -17.98
C ARG A 70 -6.90 -7.68 -17.76
N ARG A 71 -6.06 -7.99 -16.77
CA ARG A 71 -5.62 -9.35 -16.53
C ARG A 71 -6.69 -10.23 -15.88
N SER A 72 -7.53 -9.68 -15.03
CA SER A 72 -8.64 -10.41 -14.42
C SER A 72 -9.76 -10.73 -15.43
N ARG A 73 -9.82 -10.02 -16.56
CA ARG A 73 -10.71 -10.35 -17.67
C ARG A 73 -10.18 -11.49 -18.54
N GLU A 74 -8.86 -11.65 -18.58
CA GLU A 74 -8.18 -12.62 -19.44
C GLU A 74 -7.91 -13.95 -18.75
N LEU A 75 -7.87 -13.96 -17.42
CA LEU A 75 -7.63 -15.14 -16.62
C LEU A 75 -8.85 -15.42 -15.77
N PRO A 76 -9.44 -16.63 -15.85
CA PRO A 76 -10.40 -17.05 -14.85
C PRO A 76 -9.74 -16.92 -13.48
N LEU A 77 -10.54 -16.60 -12.47
CA LEU A 77 -10.16 -16.56 -11.06
C LEU A 77 -9.55 -17.92 -10.65
N ALA A 78 -8.44 -18.28 -11.22
CA ALA A 78 -7.54 -19.22 -10.61
C ALA A 78 -6.96 -18.54 -9.40
N ASP A 79 -7.08 -19.18 -8.27
CA ASP A 79 -6.21 -18.90 -7.14
C ASP A 79 -4.83 -18.63 -7.70
N HIS A 80 -4.53 -17.38 -7.88
CA HIS A 80 -3.15 -17.03 -7.99
C HIS A 80 -2.61 -17.34 -6.60
N ASP A 81 -2.16 -18.57 -6.47
CA ASP A 81 -1.14 -18.88 -5.52
C ASP A 81 -0.06 -17.85 -5.73
N ILE A 82 -0.27 -16.74 -5.10
CA ILE A 82 0.80 -15.82 -4.86
C ILE A 82 1.59 -16.52 -3.76
N THR A 83 2.22 -17.60 -4.17
CA THR A 83 3.38 -18.07 -3.46
C THR A 83 4.26 -16.85 -3.40
N ALA A 84 4.32 -16.24 -2.25
CA ALA A 84 5.31 -15.24 -1.97
C ALA A 84 6.66 -15.97 -2.09
N PRO A 85 7.31 -15.97 -3.26
CA PRO A 85 8.62 -16.55 -3.34
C PRO A 85 9.55 -15.54 -2.74
N GLY A 86 10.08 -15.88 -1.62
CA GLY A 86 11.08 -15.07 -1.02
C GLY A 86 10.57 -14.19 0.10
N ASP A 87 11.49 -13.97 0.97
CA ASP A 87 11.42 -13.03 2.07
C ASP A 87 10.72 -11.75 1.61
N PRO A 88 9.56 -11.39 2.19
CA PRO A 88 8.93 -10.12 1.89
C PRO A 88 9.75 -8.99 2.47
N GLY A 89 10.98 -8.82 2.08
CA GLY A 89 11.93 -7.83 2.50
C GLY A 89 11.50 -7.02 3.73
N ASP A 90 12.38 -6.73 4.57
CA ASP A 90 12.23 -6.07 5.87
C ASP A 90 10.94 -5.28 6.07
N GLY A 91 9.99 -5.80 6.81
CA GLY A 91 8.89 -5.02 7.37
C GLY A 91 7.46 -5.49 7.11
N VAL A 92 7.21 -6.46 6.21
CA VAL A 92 5.86 -7.00 6.05
C VAL A 92 5.93 -8.52 6.07
N SER A 93 5.51 -9.11 7.18
CA SER A 93 5.50 -10.57 7.33
C SER A 93 4.50 -11.23 6.36
N ALA A 94 4.77 -12.48 5.99
CA ALA A 94 3.86 -13.26 5.16
C ALA A 94 2.46 -13.40 5.82
N ALA A 95 2.43 -13.52 7.15
CA ALA A 95 1.18 -13.58 7.91
C ALA A 95 0.38 -12.28 7.80
N LEU A 96 1.06 -11.14 7.90
CA LEU A 96 0.42 -9.84 7.74
C LEU A 96 -0.10 -9.64 6.31
N LEU A 97 0.68 -10.00 5.29
CA LEU A 97 0.22 -9.92 3.90
C LEU A 97 -1.01 -10.78 3.65
N ALA A 98 -1.02 -12.00 4.15
CA ALA A 98 -2.17 -12.89 4.05
C ALA A 98 -3.42 -12.30 4.71
N ALA A 99 -3.25 -11.68 5.88
CA ALA A 99 -4.34 -11.01 6.59
C ALA A 99 -4.86 -9.78 5.81
N LEU A 100 -3.96 -8.97 5.27
CA LEU A 100 -4.33 -7.78 4.49
C LEU A 100 -5.12 -8.15 3.23
N ARG A 101 -4.80 -9.25 2.58
CA ARG A 101 -5.53 -9.75 1.40
C ARG A 101 -6.99 -10.05 1.70
N ARG A 102 -7.32 -10.39 2.92
CA ARG A 102 -8.69 -10.71 3.35
C ARG A 102 -9.52 -9.46 3.64
N LEU A 103 -8.90 -8.31 3.71
CA LEU A 103 -9.60 -7.05 3.91
C LEU A 103 -10.22 -6.56 2.60
N PRO A 104 -11.39 -5.89 2.65
CA PRO A 104 -11.90 -5.14 1.51
C PRO A 104 -10.86 -4.12 1.00
N ALA A 105 -10.86 -3.85 -0.29
CA ALA A 105 -9.85 -3.04 -0.96
C ALA A 105 -9.66 -1.66 -0.30
N ARG A 106 -10.76 -0.98 0.04
CA ARG A 106 -10.67 0.35 0.66
C ARG A 106 -10.08 0.32 2.06
N GLN A 107 -10.39 -0.72 2.83
CA GLN A 107 -9.78 -0.92 4.15
C GLN A 107 -8.27 -1.16 4.04
N ARG A 108 -7.84 -1.95 3.05
CA ARG A 108 -6.43 -2.17 2.78
C ARG A 108 -5.69 -0.88 2.42
N GLU A 109 -6.27 -0.08 1.53
CA GLU A 109 -5.70 1.21 1.14
C GLU A 109 -5.53 2.14 2.33
N VAL A 110 -6.55 2.27 3.15
CA VAL A 110 -6.52 3.12 4.35
C VAL A 110 -5.44 2.67 5.32
N ILE A 111 -5.38 1.38 5.61
CA ILE A 111 -4.36 0.84 6.53
C ILE A 111 -2.94 1.02 5.96
N ALA A 112 -2.77 0.82 4.67
CA ALA A 112 -1.48 0.99 4.00
C ALA A 112 -0.97 2.43 4.09
N LEU A 113 -1.83 3.39 3.80
CA LEU A 113 -1.48 4.81 3.87
C LEU A 113 -1.21 5.25 5.32
N ARG A 114 -1.96 4.73 6.27
CA ARG A 114 -1.81 5.09 7.68
C ARG A 114 -0.54 4.50 8.30
N VAL A 115 -0.28 3.23 8.05
CA VAL A 115 0.81 2.49 8.73
C VAL A 115 2.14 2.67 8.02
N PHE A 116 2.18 2.52 6.71
CA PHE A 116 3.45 2.52 5.97
C PHE A 116 3.91 3.92 5.54
N LEU A 117 2.99 4.83 5.31
CA LEU A 117 3.30 6.22 4.98
C LEU A 117 3.13 7.18 6.16
N ASP A 118 2.61 6.70 7.26
CA ASP A 118 2.36 7.50 8.47
C ASP A 118 1.55 8.78 8.18
N LEU A 119 0.56 8.66 7.32
CA LEU A 119 -0.31 9.80 6.99
C LEU A 119 -1.39 9.97 8.03
N ASP A 120 -1.75 11.22 8.31
CA ASP A 120 -2.89 11.53 9.14
C ASP A 120 -4.22 11.30 8.40
N ILE A 121 -5.30 11.23 9.17
CA ILE A 121 -6.63 10.91 8.65
C ILE A 121 -7.09 11.96 7.62
N GLU A 122 -6.81 13.22 7.85
CA GLU A 122 -7.18 14.31 6.95
C GLU A 122 -6.48 14.17 5.59
N THR A 123 -5.20 13.84 5.59
CA THR A 123 -4.42 13.62 4.37
C THR A 123 -4.93 12.41 3.62
N ILE A 124 -5.19 11.30 4.30
CA ILE A 124 -5.76 10.09 3.69
C ILE A 124 -7.11 10.40 3.05
N ALA A 125 -7.98 11.12 3.75
CA ALA A 125 -9.28 11.53 3.25
C ALA A 125 -9.17 12.32 1.94
N ARG A 126 -8.27 13.29 1.90
CA ARG A 126 -8.01 14.07 0.68
C ARG A 126 -7.49 13.21 -0.45
N GLN A 127 -6.55 12.30 -0.17
CA GLN A 127 -5.97 11.44 -1.18
C GLN A 127 -6.98 10.45 -1.77
N LEU A 128 -7.88 9.94 -0.96
CA LEU A 128 -8.89 8.98 -1.41
C LEU A 128 -10.21 9.63 -1.85
N GLY A 129 -10.36 10.92 -1.65
CA GLY A 129 -11.60 11.65 -2.01
C GLY A 129 -12.81 11.21 -1.19
N ILE A 130 -12.61 10.88 0.08
CA ILE A 130 -13.65 10.48 1.02
C ILE A 130 -13.61 11.35 2.27
N ALA A 131 -14.70 11.32 3.06
CA ALA A 131 -14.76 12.08 4.29
C ALA A 131 -13.82 11.50 5.36
N PRO A 132 -13.24 12.35 6.23
CA PRO A 132 -12.42 11.87 7.36
C PRO A 132 -13.13 10.86 8.26
N ALA A 133 -14.43 11.05 8.50
CA ALA A 133 -15.22 10.09 9.26
C ALA A 133 -15.26 8.72 8.59
N THR A 134 -15.34 8.66 7.27
CA THR A 134 -15.30 7.43 6.50
C THR A 134 -13.92 6.74 6.61
N VAL A 135 -12.85 7.51 6.58
CA VAL A 135 -11.49 6.99 6.82
C VAL A 135 -11.40 6.32 8.19
N ARG A 136 -11.91 6.98 9.23
CA ARG A 136 -11.92 6.43 10.60
C ARG A 136 -12.68 5.10 10.68
N VAL A 137 -13.82 5.00 10.01
CA VAL A 137 -14.61 3.77 9.96
C VAL A 137 -13.82 2.64 9.29
N HIS A 138 -13.24 2.91 8.13
CA HIS A 138 -12.42 1.91 7.43
C HIS A 138 -11.20 1.50 8.25
N LEU A 139 -10.53 2.45 8.87
CA LEU A 139 -9.37 2.17 9.72
C LEU A 139 -9.75 1.30 10.93
N SER A 140 -10.83 1.66 11.61
CA SER A 140 -11.33 0.89 12.76
C SER A 140 -11.69 -0.54 12.39
N ARG A 141 -12.39 -0.73 11.28
CA ARG A 141 -12.76 -2.06 10.77
C ARG A 141 -11.54 -2.86 10.34
N ALA A 142 -10.59 -2.22 9.66
CA ALA A 142 -9.34 -2.87 9.25
C ALA A 142 -8.55 -3.36 10.46
N VAL A 143 -8.36 -2.52 11.46
CA VAL A 143 -7.63 -2.88 12.68
C VAL A 143 -8.32 -4.02 13.42
N ALA A 144 -9.65 -3.97 13.57
CA ALA A 144 -10.41 -5.03 14.22
C ALA A 144 -10.28 -6.36 13.48
N ALA A 145 -10.37 -6.35 12.16
CA ALA A 145 -10.21 -7.55 11.34
C ALA A 145 -8.78 -8.11 11.44
N LEU A 146 -7.77 -7.25 11.38
CA LEU A 146 -6.38 -7.69 11.49
C LEU A 146 -6.05 -8.31 12.84
N ARG A 147 -6.62 -7.80 13.92
CA ARG A 147 -6.47 -8.39 15.26
C ARG A 147 -7.00 -9.81 15.35
N GLN A 148 -8.03 -10.15 14.58
CA GLN A 148 -8.58 -11.50 14.52
C GLN A 148 -7.80 -12.41 13.58
N LEU A 149 -7.24 -11.86 12.49
CA LEU A 149 -6.58 -12.62 11.43
C LEU A 149 -5.11 -12.88 11.73
N VAL A 150 -4.44 -11.96 12.41
CA VAL A 150 -3.04 -12.12 12.81
C VAL A 150 -3.01 -12.71 14.21
N PRO A 151 -2.51 -13.94 14.37
CA PRO A 151 -2.39 -14.52 15.71
C PRO A 151 -1.44 -13.64 16.53
N THR A 152 -1.93 -13.17 17.65
CA THR A 152 -1.13 -12.46 18.66
C THR A 152 -0.12 -13.42 19.28
N LYS A 153 0.88 -13.78 18.51
CA LYS A 153 2.03 -14.48 19.04
C LYS A 153 3.05 -13.47 19.49
N THR A 154 2.63 -12.54 20.30
CA THR A 154 3.62 -11.55 20.68
C THR A 154 3.13 -10.63 21.75
N MET A 155 2.84 -11.15 22.87
CA MET A 155 3.04 -10.38 24.09
C MET A 155 3.10 -11.35 25.27
N GLU A 156 3.74 -12.48 25.07
CA GLU A 156 4.47 -13.05 26.17
C GLU A 156 5.81 -12.33 26.19
N VAL A 157 5.78 -11.13 26.65
CA VAL A 157 6.97 -10.55 27.25
C VAL A 157 7.19 -11.40 28.48
N ASP A 158 8.22 -12.17 28.44
CA ASP A 158 8.81 -12.80 29.60
C ASP A 158 8.90 -11.76 30.71
N GLN A 159 8.12 -11.97 31.71
CA GLN A 159 8.36 -11.34 33.01
C GLN A 159 9.44 -12.10 33.73
#